data_d5da3e62f614f353a4718f8e15a516b5
#
_entry.id   d5da3e62f614f353a4718f8e15a516b5
#
_cell.length_a   1.000
_cell.length_b   1.000
_cell.length_c   1.000
_cell.angle_alpha   90.00
_cell.angle_beta   90.00
_cell.angle_gamma   90.00
#
_symmetry.space_group_name_H-M   'P 1'
#
loop_
_entity.id
_entity.type
_entity.pdbx_description
1 polymer ?
#
loop_
_entity_poly.entity_id
_entity_poly.type
_entity_poly.pdbx_seq_one_letter_code
_entity_poly.pdbx_strand_id
1 'polypeptide(L)'
;MHLQSMCRQINGCANNVSEFIVGTKGATNCANKIFNPDGSVAWTYEGPKEQEYVEEHTDLVESIRTGKPINEARNVAESTMTAIMGRISAYSGKEASWDELMGADLRLGPTEYAWGPVTMGKVSVPGIDARRTE
;
A
#
# COMPACT_ATOMS: atom_id res chain seq x y z
N MET A 1 14.19 -6.71 -8.16
CA MET A 1 12.83 -6.21 -8.46
C MET A 1 12.75 -4.77 -8.01
N HIS A 2 12.21 -3.90 -8.82
CA HIS A 2 12.01 -2.49 -8.50
C HIS A 2 10.52 -2.18 -8.61
N LEU A 3 9.93 -1.57 -7.57
CA LEU A 3 8.55 -1.13 -7.52
C LEU A 3 8.52 0.40 -7.51
N GLN A 4 7.74 0.99 -8.39
CA GLN A 4 7.35 2.40 -8.34
C GLN A 4 5.88 2.48 -7.97
N SER A 5 5.58 3.09 -6.83
CA SER A 5 4.21 3.40 -6.42
C SER A 5 4.05 4.91 -6.37
N MET A 6 3.00 5.41 -7.01
CA MET A 6 2.74 6.84 -7.15
C MET A 6 1.32 7.16 -6.68
N CYS A 7 1.21 8.18 -5.84
CA CYS A 7 -0.07 8.78 -5.49
C CYS A 7 0.10 10.31 -5.52
N ARG A 8 -0.31 10.93 -6.63
CA ARG A 8 -0.26 12.37 -6.80
C ARG A 8 -1.66 12.90 -7.10
N GLN A 9 -2.20 13.64 -6.15
CA GLN A 9 -3.51 14.28 -6.21
C GLN A 9 -3.38 15.71 -5.70
N ILE A 10 -2.73 16.59 -6.49
CA ILE A 10 -2.45 17.97 -6.13
C ILE A 10 -3.10 18.89 -7.18
N ASN A 11 -3.79 19.95 -6.74
CA ASN A 11 -4.40 20.93 -7.63
C ASN A 11 -3.34 21.56 -8.54
N GLY A 12 -3.63 21.64 -9.83
CA GLY A 12 -2.70 22.17 -10.85
C GLY A 12 -1.68 21.16 -11.37
N CYS A 13 -1.70 19.91 -10.89
CA CYS A 13 -0.86 18.83 -11.41
C CYS A 13 -1.73 17.73 -12.02
N ALA A 14 -1.17 16.96 -12.96
CA ALA A 14 -1.82 15.75 -13.43
C ALA A 14 -1.91 14.72 -12.29
N ASN A 15 -3.11 14.21 -12.04
CA ASN A 15 -3.31 13.14 -11.06
C ASN A 15 -2.70 11.85 -11.57
N ASN A 16 -2.04 11.13 -10.68
CA ASN A 16 -1.51 9.81 -10.99
C ASN A 16 -1.50 8.94 -9.73
N VAL A 17 -2.31 7.88 -9.75
CA VAL A 17 -2.31 6.83 -8.75
C VAL A 17 -2.05 5.54 -9.51
N SER A 18 -0.86 5.00 -9.38
CA SER A 18 -0.44 3.83 -10.17
C SER A 18 0.76 3.15 -9.54
N GLU A 19 0.87 1.86 -9.82
CA GLU A 19 2.00 1.02 -9.49
C GLU A 19 2.63 0.48 -10.78
N PHE A 20 3.97 0.36 -10.75
CA PHE A 20 4.73 -0.24 -11.82
C PHE A 20 5.88 -1.08 -11.25
N ILE A 21 5.96 -2.33 -11.67
CA ILE A 21 6.99 -3.25 -11.20
C ILE A 21 7.90 -3.62 -12.36
N VAL A 22 9.22 -3.50 -12.13
CA VAL A 22 10.26 -3.95 -13.04
C VAL A 22 11.01 -5.12 -12.43
N GLY A 23 11.02 -6.24 -13.14
CA GLY A 23 11.77 -7.44 -12.81
C GLY A 23 12.89 -7.69 -13.83
N THR A 24 13.63 -8.77 -13.64
CA THR A 24 14.72 -9.18 -14.56
C THR A 24 14.21 -9.76 -15.88
N LYS A 25 12.95 -10.17 -15.95
CA LYS A 25 12.34 -10.81 -17.13
C LYS A 25 11.30 -9.93 -17.83
N GLY A 26 11.00 -8.75 -17.30
CA GLY A 26 9.99 -7.85 -17.83
C GLY A 26 9.42 -6.93 -16.77
N ALA A 27 8.31 -6.28 -17.10
CA ALA A 27 7.66 -5.31 -16.25
C ALA A 27 6.13 -5.49 -16.25
N THR A 28 5.44 -4.88 -15.28
CA THR A 28 3.97 -4.84 -15.24
C THR A 28 3.47 -3.49 -14.74
N ASN A 29 2.32 -3.06 -15.26
CA ASN A 29 1.60 -1.89 -14.74
C ASN A 29 0.70 -2.22 -13.54
N CYS A 30 0.80 -3.42 -12.97
CA CYS A 30 -0.02 -3.92 -11.85
C CYS A 30 -1.54 -3.83 -12.07
N ALA A 31 -1.98 -3.53 -13.29
CA ALA A 31 -3.38 -3.45 -13.66
C ALA A 31 -3.76 -4.58 -14.64
N ASN A 32 -3.30 -4.49 -15.86
CA ASN A 32 -3.74 -5.42 -16.87
C ASN A 32 -2.69 -5.81 -17.92
N LYS A 33 -1.43 -5.37 -17.78
CA LYS A 33 -0.39 -5.63 -18.80
C LYS A 33 0.91 -6.13 -18.20
N ILE A 34 1.53 -7.06 -18.92
CA ILE A 34 2.91 -7.48 -18.73
C ILE A 34 3.69 -7.09 -19.99
N PHE A 35 4.88 -6.55 -19.79
CA PHE A 35 5.77 -6.07 -20.82
C PHE A 35 7.05 -6.90 -20.86
N ASN A 36 7.55 -7.14 -22.06
CA ASN A 36 8.89 -7.68 -22.29
C ASN A 36 9.98 -6.66 -21.90
N PRO A 37 11.25 -7.09 -21.77
CA PRO A 37 12.36 -6.17 -21.50
C PRO A 37 12.55 -5.06 -22.55
N ASP A 38 12.11 -5.29 -23.77
CA ASP A 38 12.17 -4.31 -24.86
C ASP A 38 10.99 -3.31 -24.85
N GLY A 39 10.06 -3.44 -23.88
CA GLY A 39 8.89 -2.59 -23.73
C GLY A 39 7.68 -3.03 -24.56
N SER A 40 7.79 -4.05 -25.39
CA SER A 40 6.64 -4.60 -26.10
C SER A 40 5.68 -5.30 -25.12
N VAL A 41 4.39 -5.32 -25.46
CA VAL A 41 3.37 -6.00 -24.64
C VAL A 41 3.50 -7.50 -24.81
N ALA A 42 3.85 -8.22 -23.73
CA ALA A 42 3.91 -9.67 -23.71
C ALA A 42 2.54 -10.30 -23.46
N TRP A 43 1.72 -9.66 -22.63
CA TRP A 43 0.41 -10.16 -22.25
C TRP A 43 -0.51 -9.02 -21.81
N THR A 44 -1.80 -9.15 -22.12
CA THR A 44 -2.85 -8.25 -21.66
C THR A 44 -3.98 -9.06 -21.06
N TYR A 45 -4.46 -8.67 -19.89
CA TYR A 45 -5.68 -9.23 -19.32
C TYR A 45 -6.90 -8.65 -20.05
N GLU A 46 -7.70 -9.53 -20.62
CA GLU A 46 -8.93 -9.19 -21.36
C GLU A 46 -10.19 -9.75 -20.68
N GLY A 47 -10.03 -10.27 -19.46
CA GLY A 47 -11.16 -10.78 -18.67
C GLY A 47 -12.09 -9.67 -18.16
N PRO A 48 -13.21 -10.05 -17.55
CA PRO A 48 -14.11 -9.11 -16.91
C PRO A 48 -13.36 -8.33 -15.81
N LYS A 49 -13.78 -7.08 -15.57
CA LYS A 49 -13.27 -6.33 -14.45
C LYS A 49 -13.67 -7.07 -13.16
N GLU A 50 -12.68 -7.44 -12.36
CA GLU A 50 -12.92 -8.06 -11.07
C GLU A 50 -13.70 -7.12 -10.16
N GLN A 51 -14.56 -7.72 -9.34
CA GLN A 51 -15.32 -7.02 -8.32
C GLN A 51 -14.79 -7.45 -6.95
N GLU A 52 -13.62 -6.94 -6.63
CA GLU A 52 -12.83 -7.35 -5.46
C GLU A 52 -13.63 -7.35 -4.15
N TYR A 53 -14.52 -6.38 -3.97
CA TYR A 53 -15.37 -6.32 -2.77
C TYR A 53 -16.47 -7.39 -2.76
N VAL A 54 -16.96 -7.80 -3.93
CA VAL A 54 -17.95 -8.88 -4.02
C VAL A 54 -17.28 -10.23 -3.76
N GLU A 55 -16.10 -10.44 -4.32
CA GLU A 55 -15.31 -11.66 -4.09
C GLU A 55 -14.94 -11.79 -2.60
N GLU A 56 -14.44 -10.73 -1.97
CA GLU A 56 -14.12 -10.69 -0.55
C GLU A 56 -15.31 -11.16 0.32
N HIS A 57 -16.51 -10.63 0.05
CA HIS A 57 -17.70 -11.01 0.79
C HIS A 57 -18.16 -12.44 0.46
N THR A 58 -17.99 -12.87 -0.77
CA THR A 58 -18.30 -14.24 -1.20
C THR A 58 -17.42 -15.24 -0.45
N ASP A 59 -16.13 -15.01 -0.41
CA ASP A 59 -15.16 -15.84 0.30
C ASP A 59 -15.44 -15.89 1.80
N LEU A 60 -15.77 -14.73 2.39
CA LEU A 60 -16.16 -14.67 3.81
C LEU A 60 -17.40 -15.53 4.10
N VAL A 61 -18.46 -15.36 3.31
CA VAL A 61 -19.69 -16.13 3.47
C VAL A 61 -19.45 -17.63 3.28
N GLU A 62 -18.66 -18.01 2.29
CA GLU A 62 -18.31 -19.43 2.06
C GLU A 62 -17.49 -19.99 3.21
N SER A 63 -16.53 -19.24 3.75
CA SER A 63 -15.73 -19.66 4.90
C SER A 63 -16.61 -19.97 6.13
N ILE A 64 -17.62 -19.14 6.37
CA ILE A 64 -18.59 -19.33 7.46
C ILE A 64 -19.44 -20.58 7.20
N ARG A 65 -19.99 -20.73 6.00
CA ARG A 65 -20.86 -21.86 5.64
C ARG A 65 -20.16 -23.20 5.67
N THR A 66 -18.89 -23.23 5.28
CA THR A 66 -18.08 -24.44 5.22
C THR A 66 -17.35 -24.77 6.53
N GLY A 67 -17.36 -23.84 7.50
CA GLY A 67 -16.61 -23.96 8.74
C GLY A 67 -15.09 -23.92 8.54
N LYS A 68 -14.61 -23.37 7.42
CA LYS A 68 -13.19 -23.20 7.11
C LYS A 68 -12.81 -21.72 7.30
N PRO A 69 -12.32 -21.32 8.49
CA PRO A 69 -12.06 -19.91 8.76
C PRO A 69 -10.92 -19.38 7.89
N ILE A 70 -11.11 -18.18 7.36
CA ILE A 70 -10.07 -17.39 6.71
C ILE A 70 -9.38 -16.57 7.79
N ASN A 71 -8.05 -16.60 7.84
CA ASN A 71 -7.26 -15.78 8.75
C ASN A 71 -6.17 -15.04 7.97
N GLU A 72 -6.46 -13.81 7.61
CA GLU A 72 -5.58 -12.93 6.85
C GLU A 72 -4.85 -11.90 7.73
N ALA A 73 -4.93 -12.03 9.06
CA ALA A 73 -4.39 -11.03 9.99
C ALA A 73 -2.92 -10.69 9.71
N ARG A 74 -2.09 -11.70 9.45
CA ARG A 74 -0.67 -11.49 9.14
C ARG A 74 -0.48 -10.83 7.77
N ASN A 75 -1.15 -11.30 6.73
CA ASN A 75 -1.06 -10.75 5.38
C ASN A 75 -1.49 -9.28 5.36
N VAL A 76 -2.60 -8.97 6.05
CA VAL A 76 -3.09 -7.60 6.17
C VAL A 76 -2.10 -6.71 6.93
N ALA A 77 -1.52 -7.20 8.03
CA ALA A 77 -0.53 -6.45 8.79
C ALA A 77 0.73 -6.17 7.95
N GLU A 78 1.27 -7.16 7.23
CA GLU A 78 2.45 -7.01 6.39
C GLU A 78 2.20 -6.10 5.18
N SER A 79 1.06 -6.21 4.51
CA SER A 79 0.70 -5.33 3.41
C SER A 79 0.48 -3.89 3.87
N THR A 80 -0.15 -3.69 5.03
CA THR A 80 -0.31 -2.37 5.64
C THR A 80 1.03 -1.76 6.00
N MET A 81 1.95 -2.55 6.60
CA MET A 81 3.30 -2.07 6.91
C MET A 81 4.08 -1.69 5.65
N THR A 82 3.90 -2.41 4.54
CA THR A 82 4.51 -2.06 3.25
C THR A 82 4.07 -0.67 2.79
N ALA A 83 2.78 -0.35 2.91
CA ALA A 83 2.25 0.98 2.57
C ALA A 83 2.78 2.07 3.53
N ILE A 84 2.86 1.78 4.83
CA ILE A 84 3.42 2.69 5.85
C ILE A 84 4.90 2.96 5.55
N MET A 85 5.67 1.93 5.21
CA MET A 85 7.09 2.05 4.84
C MET A 85 7.27 2.99 3.64
N GLY A 86 6.48 2.80 2.57
CA GLY A 86 6.50 3.68 1.40
C GLY A 86 6.15 5.13 1.76
N ARG A 87 5.14 5.34 2.61
CA ARG A 87 4.78 6.67 3.11
C ARG A 87 5.91 7.32 3.90
N ILE A 88 6.53 6.60 4.84
CA ILE A 88 7.63 7.12 5.66
C ILE A 88 8.81 7.52 4.75
N SER A 89 9.20 6.65 3.82
CA SER A 89 10.27 6.94 2.87
C SER A 89 9.95 8.19 2.02
N ALA A 90 8.73 8.29 1.49
CA ALA A 90 8.32 9.42 0.66
C ALA A 90 8.33 10.76 1.42
N TYR A 91 7.88 10.79 2.67
CA TYR A 91 7.84 12.02 3.49
C TYR A 91 9.21 12.40 4.07
N SER A 92 10.01 11.42 4.48
CA SER A 92 11.34 11.68 5.05
C SER A 92 12.41 11.93 3.99
N GLY A 93 12.21 11.46 2.76
CA GLY A 93 13.25 11.42 1.72
C GLY A 93 14.40 10.47 2.04
N LYS A 94 14.21 9.54 2.96
CA LYS A 94 15.23 8.58 3.43
C LYS A 94 14.82 7.15 3.09
N GLU A 95 15.80 6.28 3.01
CA GLU A 95 15.57 4.85 3.00
C GLU A 95 14.89 4.41 4.30
N ALA A 96 13.97 3.47 4.19
CA ALA A 96 13.29 2.84 5.31
C ALA A 96 13.39 1.32 5.14
N SER A 97 13.92 0.61 6.13
CA SER A 97 14.02 -0.84 6.10
C SER A 97 12.85 -1.50 6.82
N TRP A 98 12.54 -2.72 6.41
CA TRP A 98 11.47 -3.52 7.02
C TRP A 98 11.72 -3.77 8.51
N ASP A 99 12.94 -4.24 8.83
CA ASP A 99 13.29 -4.62 10.20
C ASP A 99 13.29 -3.42 11.15
N GLU A 100 13.77 -2.26 10.66
CA GLU A 100 13.74 -1.00 11.42
C GLU A 100 12.30 -0.61 11.78
N LEU A 101 11.38 -0.68 10.81
CA LEU A 101 10.00 -0.27 11.03
C LEU A 101 9.19 -1.28 11.85
N MET A 102 9.46 -2.57 11.66
CA MET A 102 8.84 -3.62 12.48
C MET A 102 9.31 -3.58 13.95
N GLY A 103 10.53 -3.12 14.19
CA GLY A 103 11.07 -2.92 15.54
C GLY A 103 10.73 -1.57 16.17
N ALA A 104 10.20 -0.62 15.39
CA ALA A 104 9.86 0.71 15.90
C ALA A 104 8.53 0.71 16.66
N ASP A 105 8.48 1.41 17.81
CA ASP A 105 7.22 1.72 18.51
C ASP A 105 6.53 2.92 17.84
N LEU A 106 6.11 2.72 16.59
CA LEU A 106 5.49 3.76 15.78
C LEU A 106 4.01 3.89 16.13
N ARG A 107 3.63 5.00 16.73
CA ARG A 107 2.24 5.33 17.05
C ARG A 107 1.78 6.54 16.25
N LEU A 108 0.92 6.32 15.27
CA LEU A 108 0.35 7.38 14.41
C LEU A 108 -1.06 7.81 14.84
N GLY A 109 -1.66 7.11 15.79
CA GLY A 109 -2.96 7.45 16.37
C GLY A 109 -2.88 8.53 17.45
N PRO A 110 -4.02 8.94 17.98
CA PRO A 110 -4.07 9.85 19.13
C PRO A 110 -3.39 9.21 20.36
N THR A 111 -2.81 10.07 21.21
CA THR A 111 -2.17 9.63 22.46
C THR A 111 -3.18 9.08 23.46
N GLU A 112 -4.43 9.51 23.35
CA GLU A 112 -5.53 9.09 24.22
C GLU A 112 -6.78 8.83 23.38
N TYR A 113 -7.44 7.69 23.60
CA TYR A 113 -8.69 7.33 22.93
C TYR A 113 -9.86 7.66 23.85
N ALA A 114 -10.46 8.83 23.66
CA ALA A 114 -11.60 9.32 24.42
C ALA A 114 -12.64 9.94 23.48
N TRP A 115 -13.90 10.00 23.94
CA TRP A 115 -14.95 10.75 23.24
C TRP A 115 -14.74 12.25 23.43
N GLY A 116 -14.77 13.01 22.33
CA GLY A 116 -14.65 14.47 22.36
C GLY A 116 -13.53 14.99 21.45
N PRO A 117 -13.12 16.24 21.62
CA PRO A 117 -12.03 16.82 20.84
C PRO A 117 -10.73 16.07 21.06
N VAL A 118 -10.08 15.66 19.95
CA VAL A 118 -8.77 14.99 19.97
C VAL A 118 -7.70 15.97 19.49
N THR A 119 -6.59 16.05 20.23
CA THR A 119 -5.44 16.84 19.79
C THR A 119 -4.81 16.16 18.57
N MET A 120 -4.93 16.82 17.42
CA MET A 120 -4.29 16.35 16.19
C MET A 120 -2.84 16.79 16.13
N GLY A 121 -1.96 15.88 15.74
CA GLY A 121 -0.57 16.23 15.46
C GLY A 121 -0.44 17.12 14.22
N LYS A 122 0.72 17.72 14.04
CA LYS A 122 1.03 18.48 12.81
C LYS A 122 0.96 17.56 11.59
N VAL A 123 0.41 18.06 10.50
CA VAL A 123 0.44 17.36 9.21
C VAL A 123 1.89 17.24 8.76
N SER A 124 2.29 16.03 8.36
CA SER A 124 3.63 15.78 7.83
C SER A 124 3.83 16.53 6.52
N VAL A 125 5.00 17.11 6.34
CA VAL A 125 5.40 17.83 5.11
C VAL A 125 6.54 17.02 4.46
N PRO A 126 6.49 16.76 3.14
CA PRO A 126 7.55 16.06 2.44
C PRO A 126 8.93 16.71 2.67
N GLY A 127 9.95 15.88 2.90
CA GLY A 127 11.32 16.35 3.20
C GLY A 127 11.59 16.72 4.65
N ILE A 128 10.56 16.81 5.49
CA ILE A 128 10.70 16.92 6.95
C ILE A 128 10.50 15.52 7.52
N ASP A 129 11.35 15.10 8.44
CA ASP A 129 11.28 13.75 9.00
C ASP A 129 9.89 13.47 9.60
N ALA A 130 9.15 12.59 8.92
CA ALA A 130 7.81 12.20 9.35
C ALA A 130 7.81 11.13 10.45
N ARG A 131 8.99 10.63 10.82
CA ARG A 131 9.15 9.73 11.96
C ARG A 131 9.05 10.57 13.22
N ARG A 132 7.96 10.48 13.93
CA ARG A 132 7.93 10.94 15.31
C ARG A 132 8.78 9.99 16.14
N THR A 133 9.97 10.44 16.46
CA THR A 133 10.69 10.01 17.65
C THR A 133 10.14 10.83 18.80
N GLU A 134 9.15 10.30 19.49
CA GLU A 134 8.84 10.61 20.88
C GLU A 134 7.96 9.49 21.43
#